data_b949d1b7310bd1ddbda67bc4fe68370b
#
_entry.id   b949d1b7310bd1ddbda67bc4fe68370b
#
_cell.length_a   1.000
_cell.length_b   1.000
_cell.length_c   1.000
_cell.angle_alpha   90.00
_cell.angle_beta   90.00
_cell.angle_gamma   90.00
#
_symmetry.space_group_name_H-M   'P 1'
#
loop_
_entity.id
_entity.type
_entity.pdbx_description
1 polymer ?
#
loop_
_entity_poly.entity_id
_entity_poly.type
_entity_poly.pdbx_seq_one_letter_code
_entity_poly.pdbx_strand_id
1 'polypeptide(L)'
;MKSANKVEEDSAPINDFNNYYQFLNNDHPAWVCLDGLLYPSASIAYQAARTNLPHLRQRLLEVTTYEQFKEISLSIQNPQEWGSRKYKMMEKLTRDKFKRSKELSQKLAATYPRNLVNTYK
;
A
#
# COMPACT_ATOMS: atom_id res chain seq x y z
N MET A 1 4.41 -15.43 26.25
CA MET A 1 4.85 -14.58 25.44
C MET A 1 6.26 -14.60 25.32
N LYS A 2 6.82 -14.20 24.40
CA LYS A 2 8.11 -14.33 24.13
C LYS A 2 8.87 -13.20 24.45
N SER A 3 8.76 -12.64 25.54
CA SER A 3 9.50 -11.48 25.88
C SER A 3 11.00 -11.74 25.94
N ALA A 4 11.39 -12.95 26.16
CA ALA A 4 12.82 -13.24 26.23
C ALA A 4 13.55 -12.91 24.94
N ASN A 5 12.86 -13.07 23.81
CA ASN A 5 13.48 -12.80 22.52
C ASN A 5 13.15 -11.44 21.95
N LYS A 6 12.51 -10.63 22.77
CA LYS A 6 11.95 -9.41 22.22
C LYS A 6 12.97 -8.45 21.70
N VAL A 7 14.10 -8.31 22.36
CA VAL A 7 15.11 -7.34 21.93
C VAL A 7 15.66 -7.71 20.57
N GLU A 8 15.98 -9.00 20.37
CA GLU A 8 16.48 -9.43 19.08
C GLU A 8 15.42 -9.29 18.01
N GLU A 9 14.16 -9.65 18.35
CA GLU A 9 13.09 -9.54 17.39
C GLU A 9 12.86 -8.10 17.00
N ASP A 10 13.00 -7.16 17.95
CA ASP A 10 12.74 -5.76 17.68
C ASP A 10 13.78 -5.15 16.74
N SER A 11 14.97 -5.74 16.65
CA SER A 11 15.99 -5.21 15.76
C SER A 11 16.05 -5.95 14.43
N ALA A 12 15.34 -7.06 14.30
CA ALA A 12 15.33 -7.82 13.05
C ALA A 12 14.52 -7.11 11.98
N PRO A 13 14.89 -7.24 10.71
CA PRO A 13 14.09 -6.67 9.63
C PRO A 13 12.70 -7.28 9.62
N ILE A 14 11.72 -6.47 9.24
CA ILE A 14 10.35 -6.93 9.07
C ILE A 14 10.14 -7.19 7.59
N ASN A 15 10.05 -8.47 7.21
CA ASN A 15 9.87 -8.83 5.80
C ASN A 15 8.65 -9.70 5.56
N ASP A 16 7.80 -9.90 6.58
CA ASP A 16 6.54 -10.62 6.44
C ASP A 16 5.43 -9.66 6.84
N PHE A 17 4.69 -9.16 5.85
CA PHE A 17 3.63 -8.20 6.06
C PHE A 17 2.27 -8.86 6.22
N ASN A 18 2.26 -10.08 6.72
CA ASN A 18 1.04 -10.79 7.01
C ASN A 18 0.78 -10.77 8.52
N ASN A 19 -0.40 -11.17 8.92
CA ASN A 19 -0.78 -11.26 10.33
C ASN A 19 -0.61 -9.91 11.04
N TYR A 20 0.21 -9.87 12.07
CA TYR A 20 0.34 -8.65 12.88
C TYR A 20 0.81 -7.45 12.04
N TYR A 21 1.68 -7.70 11.05
CA TYR A 21 2.23 -6.61 10.23
C TYR A 21 1.50 -6.41 8.92
N GLN A 22 0.29 -6.95 8.78
CA GLN A 22 -0.40 -6.78 7.50
C GLN A 22 -0.77 -5.33 7.21
N PHE A 23 -0.77 -4.47 8.22
CA PHE A 23 -1.01 -3.05 7.98
C PHE A 23 0.07 -2.42 7.10
N LEU A 24 1.23 -3.07 6.96
CA LEU A 24 2.30 -2.61 6.07
C LEU A 24 2.06 -3.03 4.63
N ASN A 25 1.16 -3.99 4.41
CA ASN A 25 0.88 -4.48 3.09
C ASN A 25 0.08 -3.44 2.30
N ASN A 26 0.41 -3.28 1.03
CA ASN A 26 -0.28 -2.31 0.18
C ASN A 26 -1.74 -2.66 -0.04
N ASP A 27 -2.12 -3.92 0.15
CA ASP A 27 -3.50 -4.36 0.01
C ASP A 27 -4.32 -4.16 1.28
N HIS A 28 -3.68 -3.76 2.37
CA HIS A 28 -4.38 -3.57 3.64
C HIS A 28 -5.41 -2.45 3.49
N PRO A 29 -6.65 -2.66 3.95
CA PRO A 29 -7.68 -1.62 3.85
C PRO A 29 -7.27 -0.35 4.59
N ALA A 30 -7.19 0.73 3.88
CA ALA A 30 -6.86 2.04 4.43
C ALA A 30 -7.10 3.07 3.35
N TRP A 31 -7.72 4.19 3.72
CA TRP A 31 -7.98 5.23 2.74
C TRP A 31 -6.68 5.88 2.28
N VAL A 32 -6.55 6.03 0.98
CA VAL A 32 -5.40 6.65 0.35
C VAL A 32 -5.91 7.64 -0.69
N CYS A 33 -5.44 8.87 -0.63
CA CYS A 33 -5.89 9.91 -1.54
C CYS A 33 -4.98 10.00 -2.75
N LEU A 34 -5.59 10.07 -3.93
CA LEU A 34 -4.88 10.33 -5.17
C LEU A 34 -5.73 11.27 -5.99
N ASP A 35 -5.16 12.44 -6.32
CA ASP A 35 -5.84 13.43 -7.16
C ASP A 35 -7.25 13.76 -6.67
N GLY A 36 -7.39 13.91 -5.36
CA GLY A 36 -8.64 14.32 -4.74
C GLY A 36 -9.64 13.21 -4.51
N LEU A 37 -9.31 11.98 -4.86
CA LEU A 37 -10.20 10.83 -4.64
C LEU A 37 -9.62 9.91 -3.59
N LEU A 38 -10.47 9.37 -2.72
CA LEU A 38 -10.06 8.43 -1.69
C LEU A 38 -10.26 7.01 -2.19
N TYR A 39 -9.18 6.24 -2.23
CA TYR A 39 -9.22 4.85 -2.65
C TYR A 39 -9.11 3.94 -1.43
N PRO A 40 -9.70 2.75 -1.47
CA PRO A 40 -9.78 1.90 -0.28
C PRO A 40 -8.49 1.18 0.10
N SER A 41 -7.44 1.26 -0.71
CA SER A 41 -6.14 0.71 -0.35
C SER A 41 -5.06 1.37 -1.18
N ALA A 42 -3.80 1.23 -0.74
CA ALA A 42 -2.67 1.75 -1.50
C ALA A 42 -2.54 1.02 -2.84
N SER A 43 -2.82 -0.28 -2.86
CA SER A 43 -2.75 -1.04 -4.11
C SER A 43 -3.76 -0.53 -5.13
N ILE A 44 -4.98 -0.24 -4.69
CA ILE A 44 -6.00 0.27 -5.61
C ILE A 44 -5.63 1.66 -6.10
N ALA A 45 -5.16 2.52 -5.20
CA ALA A 45 -4.71 3.87 -5.59
C ALA A 45 -3.54 3.80 -6.57
N TYR A 46 -2.64 2.82 -6.39
CA TYR A 46 -1.50 2.65 -7.28
C TYR A 46 -1.98 2.30 -8.69
N GLN A 47 -2.95 1.40 -8.81
CA GLN A 47 -3.48 1.07 -10.12
C GLN A 47 -4.17 2.28 -10.75
N ALA A 48 -4.87 3.09 -9.95
CA ALA A 48 -5.49 4.30 -10.46
C ALA A 48 -4.45 5.30 -10.95
N ALA A 49 -3.27 5.33 -10.32
CA ALA A 49 -2.21 6.23 -10.73
C ALA A 49 -1.64 5.87 -12.11
N ARG A 50 -1.88 4.65 -12.58
CA ARG A 50 -1.40 4.21 -13.89
C ARG A 50 -2.27 4.70 -15.03
N THR A 51 -3.37 5.37 -14.74
CA THR A 51 -4.29 5.80 -15.79
C THR A 51 -4.87 7.16 -15.47
N ASN A 52 -5.20 7.93 -16.51
CA ASN A 52 -5.91 9.19 -16.36
C ASN A 52 -7.38 9.05 -16.70
N LEU A 53 -7.81 7.85 -17.10
CA LEU A 53 -9.17 7.67 -17.60
C LEU A 53 -10.15 7.63 -16.45
N PRO A 54 -11.09 8.58 -16.37
CA PRO A 54 -11.98 8.65 -15.21
C PRO A 54 -12.82 7.40 -15.01
N HIS A 55 -13.25 6.75 -16.09
CA HIS A 55 -14.08 5.56 -15.94
C HIS A 55 -13.32 4.38 -15.32
N LEU A 56 -12.01 4.28 -15.57
CA LEU A 56 -11.21 3.22 -14.96
C LEU A 56 -10.97 3.52 -13.50
N ARG A 57 -10.72 4.79 -13.17
CA ARG A 57 -10.54 5.18 -11.78
C ARG A 57 -11.83 4.97 -11.00
N GLN A 58 -12.98 5.25 -11.62
CA GLN A 58 -14.26 5.03 -10.97
C GLN A 58 -14.50 3.54 -10.70
N ARG A 59 -14.18 2.69 -11.68
CA ARG A 59 -14.31 1.25 -11.47
C ARG A 59 -13.42 0.75 -10.34
N LEU A 60 -12.23 1.31 -10.21
CA LEU A 60 -11.33 0.93 -9.11
C LEU A 60 -11.87 1.35 -7.76
N LEU A 61 -12.60 2.48 -7.69
CA LEU A 61 -13.24 2.89 -6.46
C LEU A 61 -14.32 1.92 -6.02
N GLU A 62 -14.91 1.20 -6.96
CA GLU A 62 -16.06 0.33 -6.70
C GLU A 62 -15.67 -1.14 -6.59
N VAL A 63 -14.37 -1.43 -6.59
CA VAL A 63 -13.90 -2.80 -6.51
C VAL A 63 -14.24 -3.43 -5.16
N THR A 64 -14.81 -4.63 -5.19
CA THR A 64 -15.12 -5.36 -3.96
C THR A 64 -14.51 -6.75 -3.94
N THR A 65 -13.97 -7.25 -5.06
CA THR A 65 -13.35 -8.57 -5.10
C THR A 65 -11.98 -8.48 -5.76
N TYR A 66 -11.14 -9.46 -5.44
CA TYR A 66 -9.81 -9.51 -6.05
C TYR A 66 -9.92 -9.72 -7.56
N GLU A 67 -10.91 -10.51 -8.00
CA GLU A 67 -11.08 -10.76 -9.43
C GLU A 67 -11.38 -9.47 -10.19
N GLN A 68 -12.25 -8.64 -9.64
CA GLN A 68 -12.55 -7.35 -10.25
C GLN A 68 -11.31 -6.47 -10.30
N PHE A 69 -10.57 -6.44 -9.22
CA PHE A 69 -9.34 -5.66 -9.14
C PHE A 69 -8.35 -6.10 -10.21
N LYS A 70 -8.16 -7.42 -10.32
CA LYS A 70 -7.21 -7.98 -11.27
C LYS A 70 -7.63 -7.66 -12.71
N GLU A 71 -8.92 -7.82 -13.00
CA GLU A 71 -9.42 -7.57 -14.34
C GLU A 71 -9.19 -6.13 -14.76
N ILE A 72 -9.53 -5.18 -13.89
CA ILE A 72 -9.34 -3.78 -14.20
C ILE A 72 -7.86 -3.46 -14.34
N SER A 73 -7.04 -3.98 -13.43
CA SER A 73 -5.61 -3.70 -13.45
C SER A 73 -4.96 -4.19 -14.74
N LEU A 74 -5.37 -5.35 -15.23
CA LEU A 74 -4.82 -5.90 -16.45
C LEU A 74 -5.24 -5.09 -17.69
N SER A 75 -6.35 -4.37 -17.61
CA SER A 75 -6.82 -3.57 -18.74
C SER A 75 -6.14 -2.21 -18.82
N ILE A 76 -5.37 -1.81 -17.80
CA ILE A 76 -4.70 -0.53 -17.80
C ILE A 76 -3.34 -0.64 -18.49
N GLN A 77 -3.08 0.28 -19.41
CA GLN A 77 -1.77 0.35 -20.05
C GLN A 77 -0.89 1.30 -19.26
N ASN A 78 0.38 0.91 -19.06
CA ASN A 78 1.29 1.77 -18.33
C ASN A 78 1.54 3.05 -19.10
N PRO A 79 1.53 4.18 -18.40
CA PRO A 79 1.88 5.45 -19.06
C PRO A 79 3.34 5.47 -19.43
N GLN A 80 3.70 6.42 -20.32
CA GLN A 80 5.08 6.59 -20.73
C GLN A 80 5.94 6.86 -19.50
N GLU A 81 7.12 6.26 -19.48
CA GLU A 81 8.08 6.43 -18.40
C GLU A 81 7.58 5.93 -17.03
N TRP A 82 6.59 5.03 -17.05
CA TRP A 82 6.08 4.51 -15.77
C TRP A 82 7.16 3.80 -14.98
N GLY A 83 8.07 3.10 -15.68
CA GLY A 83 9.13 2.37 -15.00
C GLY A 83 10.00 3.25 -14.12
N SER A 84 10.20 4.52 -14.50
CA SER A 84 11.01 5.44 -13.72
C SER A 84 10.20 6.19 -12.68
N ARG A 85 8.86 6.17 -12.78
CA ARG A 85 8.00 6.95 -11.89
C ARG A 85 7.28 6.11 -10.85
N LYS A 86 7.20 4.79 -11.06
CA LYS A 86 6.33 3.96 -10.22
C LYS A 86 6.74 3.92 -8.76
N TYR A 87 8.04 3.96 -8.50
CA TYR A 87 8.50 3.87 -7.11
C TYR A 87 8.21 5.16 -6.35
N LYS A 88 8.37 6.30 -6.99
CA LYS A 88 8.02 7.57 -6.37
C LYS A 88 6.52 7.66 -6.11
N MET A 89 5.74 7.13 -7.04
CA MET A 89 4.29 7.13 -6.88
C MET A 89 3.89 6.25 -5.70
N MET A 90 4.45 5.05 -5.61
CA MET A 90 4.12 4.18 -4.49
C MET A 90 4.56 4.79 -3.17
N GLU A 91 5.71 5.46 -3.15
CA GLU A 91 6.16 6.15 -1.95
C GLU A 91 5.17 7.22 -1.53
N LYS A 92 4.67 8.00 -2.49
CA LYS A 92 3.71 9.05 -2.22
C LYS A 92 2.42 8.48 -1.64
N LEU A 93 1.93 7.39 -2.23
CA LEU A 93 0.68 6.78 -1.77
C LEU A 93 0.84 6.15 -0.39
N THR A 94 1.97 5.52 -0.14
CA THR A 94 2.26 4.92 1.15
C THR A 94 2.35 6.00 2.23
N ARG A 95 2.99 7.11 1.90
CA ARG A 95 3.09 8.23 2.84
C ARG A 95 1.72 8.78 3.17
N ASP A 96 0.85 8.91 2.17
CA ASP A 96 -0.51 9.38 2.40
C ASP A 96 -1.29 8.41 3.29
N LYS A 97 -1.11 7.10 3.06
CA LYS A 97 -1.80 6.09 3.85
C LYS A 97 -1.52 6.26 5.35
N PHE A 98 -0.24 6.37 5.70
CA PHE A 98 0.13 6.45 7.11
C PHE A 98 -0.12 7.83 7.70
N LYS A 99 -0.03 8.87 6.89
CA LYS A 99 -0.29 10.21 7.36
C LYS A 99 -1.77 10.44 7.65
N ARG A 100 -2.63 9.78 6.89
CA ARG A 100 -4.07 9.96 6.99
C ARG A 100 -4.67 9.22 8.18
N SER A 101 -4.04 8.15 8.64
CA SER A 101 -4.55 7.35 9.74
C SER A 101 -3.61 7.45 10.94
N LYS A 102 -4.10 8.03 12.03
CA LYS A 102 -3.31 8.15 13.25
C LYS A 102 -2.95 6.77 13.80
N GLU A 103 -3.88 5.84 13.73
CA GLU A 103 -3.66 4.48 14.22
C GLU A 103 -2.53 3.80 13.43
N LEU A 104 -2.57 3.89 12.10
CA LEU A 104 -1.53 3.29 11.27
C LEU A 104 -0.20 3.98 11.45
N SER A 105 -0.22 5.30 11.65
CA SER A 105 1.01 6.04 11.88
C SER A 105 1.68 5.59 13.17
N GLN A 106 0.89 5.36 14.23
CA GLN A 106 1.43 4.88 15.49
C GLN A 106 1.97 3.48 15.37
N LYS A 107 1.29 2.61 14.62
CA LYS A 107 1.77 1.25 14.39
C LYS A 107 3.09 1.26 13.62
N LEU A 108 3.20 2.15 12.64
CA LEU A 108 4.43 2.24 11.86
C LEU A 108 5.58 2.73 12.75
N ALA A 109 5.34 3.73 13.58
CA ALA A 109 6.37 4.24 14.47
C ALA A 109 6.86 3.16 15.43
N ALA A 110 5.99 2.24 15.81
CA ALA A 110 6.37 1.16 16.70
C ALA A 110 7.30 0.14 16.07
N THR A 111 7.48 0.17 14.73
CA THR A 111 8.41 -0.73 14.07
C THR A 111 9.84 -0.20 14.04
N TYR A 112 10.04 1.08 14.35
CA TYR A 112 11.37 1.65 14.38
C TYR A 112 12.17 1.01 15.53
N PRO A 113 13.43 0.63 15.34
CA PRO A 113 14.30 0.89 14.17
C PRO A 113 14.41 -0.28 13.20
N ARG A 114 13.42 -1.13 13.11
CA ARG A 114 13.48 -2.30 12.25
C ARG A 114 13.33 -1.90 10.79
N ASN A 115 14.09 -2.55 9.92
CA ASN A 115 13.95 -2.33 8.50
C ASN A 115 12.70 -3.00 7.98
N LEU A 116 12.00 -2.32 7.07
CA LEU A 116 10.81 -2.87 6.45
C LEU A 116 11.17 -3.37 5.06
N VAL A 117 10.96 -4.66 4.82
CA VAL A 117 11.25 -5.28 3.53
C VAL A 117 9.98 -5.86 2.97
N ASN A 118 9.49 -5.29 1.88
CA ASN A 118 8.25 -5.75 1.28
C ASN A 118 8.57 -6.83 0.25
N THR A 119 8.25 -8.08 0.59
CA THR A 119 8.46 -9.21 -0.30
C THR A 119 7.26 -9.47 -1.19
N TYR A 120 6.18 -8.72 -1.01
CA TYR A 120 4.97 -8.87 -1.80
C TYR A 120 5.17 -8.23 -3.18
N LYS A 121 4.74 -8.89 -4.23
CA LYS A 121 4.91 -8.36 -5.58
C LYS A 121 3.59 -8.18 -6.33
#